data_5c9ecfd6225b42f9c46e4cf940e4a29d
#
_entry.id   5c9ecfd6225b42f9c46e4cf940e4a29d
#
_cell.length_a   1.000
_cell.length_b   1.000
_cell.length_c   1.000
_cell.angle_alpha   90.00
_cell.angle_beta   90.00
_cell.angle_gamma   90.00
#
_symmetry.space_group_name_H-M   'P 1'
#
loop_
_entity.id
_entity.type
_entity.pdbx_description
1 polymer ?
#
loop_
_entity_poly.entity_id
_entity_poly.type
_entity_poly.pdbx_seq_one_letter_code
_entity_poly.pdbx_strand_id
1 'polypeptide(L)'
;MDIRLATLADEARLYEICVLTGDSGKDATGIFQQPNLLGDIWVGPYLHLSPDYCFVVDDNTQAVGYCIATLDSTSFDTVAAALWWPGKQVVYAKPDIAQKDSWSRDERLTHLIHNPLTSPTEFLGEFPSHAHINLVAEMQGKGWGKKLMNTMENSLREAGSPGVHLILSSKNLNALAFYQAIGYHVIFEREGEIGVAKKL
;
A
#
# COMPACT_ATOMS: atom_id res chain seq x y z
N MET A 1 13.14 -13.68 -14.22
CA MET A 1 12.55 -12.86 -13.15
C MET A 1 12.88 -11.42 -13.41
N ASP A 2 11.89 -10.56 -13.58
CA ASP A 2 12.03 -9.17 -14.02
C ASP A 2 11.05 -8.24 -13.28
N ILE A 3 11.26 -6.91 -13.39
CA ILE A 3 10.32 -5.91 -12.90
C ILE A 3 9.62 -5.30 -14.11
N ARG A 4 8.29 -5.30 -14.08
CA ARG A 4 7.44 -4.69 -15.10
C ARG A 4 6.31 -3.89 -14.48
N LEU A 5 5.65 -3.07 -15.27
CA LEU A 5 4.38 -2.47 -14.86
C LEU A 5 3.35 -3.57 -14.56
N ALA A 6 2.57 -3.32 -13.52
CA ALA A 6 1.39 -4.14 -13.22
C ALA A 6 0.29 -3.83 -14.24
N THR A 7 -0.57 -4.81 -14.45
CA THR A 7 -1.77 -4.70 -15.27
C THR A 7 -3.00 -5.16 -14.49
N LEU A 8 -4.20 -4.89 -14.96
CA LEU A 8 -5.42 -5.40 -14.33
C LEU A 8 -5.48 -6.93 -14.32
N ALA A 9 -4.74 -7.63 -15.20
CA ALA A 9 -4.63 -9.09 -15.17
C ALA A 9 -3.88 -9.60 -13.92
N ASP A 10 -3.06 -8.75 -13.29
CA ASP A 10 -2.34 -9.10 -12.07
C ASP A 10 -3.19 -8.93 -10.80
N GLU A 11 -4.36 -8.25 -10.86
CA GLU A 11 -5.13 -7.82 -9.69
C GLU A 11 -5.38 -8.95 -8.68
N ALA A 12 -5.89 -10.09 -9.14
CA ALA A 12 -6.18 -11.22 -8.26
C ALA A 12 -4.92 -11.70 -7.51
N ARG A 13 -3.77 -11.74 -8.22
CA ARG A 13 -2.51 -12.16 -7.61
C ARG A 13 -1.96 -11.11 -6.65
N LEU A 14 -2.10 -9.84 -6.95
CA LEU A 14 -1.68 -8.76 -6.05
C LEU A 14 -2.54 -8.75 -4.78
N TYR A 15 -3.85 -9.04 -4.88
CA TYR A 15 -4.72 -9.21 -3.72
C TYR A 15 -4.28 -10.39 -2.84
N GLU A 16 -3.93 -11.51 -3.46
CA GLU A 16 -3.36 -12.65 -2.74
C GLU A 16 -2.05 -12.29 -2.01
N ILE A 17 -1.11 -11.60 -2.68
CA ILE A 17 0.13 -11.13 -2.04
C ILE A 17 -0.18 -10.18 -0.88
N CYS A 18 -1.19 -9.31 -1.03
CA CYS A 18 -1.63 -8.42 0.04
C CYS A 18 -2.07 -9.20 1.28
N VAL A 19 -2.80 -10.32 1.11
CA VAL A 19 -3.19 -11.22 2.21
C VAL A 19 -1.97 -11.95 2.79
N LEU A 20 -1.10 -12.51 1.95
CA LEU A 20 0.10 -13.23 2.38
C LEU A 20 1.12 -12.35 3.16
N THR A 21 0.89 -11.04 3.19
CA THR A 21 1.75 -10.07 3.89
C THR A 21 0.98 -9.12 4.81
N GLY A 22 -0.33 -9.36 4.97
CA GLY A 22 -1.28 -8.41 5.59
C GLY A 22 -1.21 -8.30 7.12
N ASP A 23 -0.49 -9.19 7.81
CA ASP A 23 -0.28 -9.11 9.26
C ASP A 23 1.11 -8.56 9.58
N SER A 24 1.31 -7.27 9.31
CA SER A 24 2.61 -6.59 9.54
C SER A 24 3.78 -7.28 8.82
N GLY A 25 3.56 -7.67 7.57
CA GLY A 25 4.53 -8.39 6.73
C GLY A 25 4.49 -9.90 6.87
N LYS A 26 3.57 -10.45 7.66
CA LYS A 26 3.32 -11.88 7.82
C LYS A 26 2.01 -12.29 7.13
N ASP A 27 1.85 -13.59 6.94
CA ASP A 27 0.65 -14.17 6.35
C ASP A 27 -0.60 -13.89 7.21
N ALA A 28 -1.60 -13.26 6.60
CA ALA A 28 -2.89 -12.97 7.18
C ALA A 28 -3.99 -13.93 6.71
N THR A 29 -3.65 -15.04 6.05
CA THR A 29 -4.61 -16.05 5.62
C THR A 29 -5.44 -16.53 6.81
N GLY A 30 -6.77 -16.54 6.67
CA GLY A 30 -7.70 -16.94 7.72
C GLY A 30 -7.95 -15.90 8.82
N ILE A 31 -7.23 -14.75 8.79
CA ILE A 31 -7.49 -13.64 9.73
C ILE A 31 -8.76 -12.87 9.33
N PHE A 32 -8.98 -12.70 8.03
CA PHE A 32 -10.10 -11.98 7.46
C PHE A 32 -11.09 -12.95 6.80
N GLN A 33 -12.39 -12.69 6.97
CA GLN A 33 -13.45 -13.51 6.38
C GLN A 33 -13.77 -13.07 4.95
N GLN A 34 -13.54 -11.78 4.63
CA GLN A 34 -13.79 -11.20 3.32
C GLN A 34 -12.50 -11.31 2.46
N PRO A 35 -12.50 -12.15 1.41
CA PRO A 35 -11.25 -12.50 0.70
C PRO A 35 -10.59 -11.32 -0.02
N ASN A 36 -11.38 -10.34 -0.48
CA ASN A 36 -10.88 -9.22 -1.25
C ASN A 36 -10.67 -7.94 -0.41
N LEU A 37 -11.07 -7.94 0.86
CA LEU A 37 -11.13 -6.72 1.67
C LEU A 37 -9.78 -5.99 1.76
N LEU A 38 -8.71 -6.71 2.02
CA LEU A 38 -7.35 -6.13 2.07
C LEU A 38 -6.95 -5.56 0.71
N GLY A 39 -7.17 -6.31 -0.36
CA GLY A 39 -6.86 -5.89 -1.72
C GLY A 39 -7.65 -4.66 -2.14
N ASP A 40 -8.94 -4.63 -1.83
CA ASP A 40 -9.83 -3.51 -2.14
C ASP A 40 -9.45 -2.21 -1.41
N ILE A 41 -8.76 -2.31 -0.26
CA ILE A 41 -8.27 -1.14 0.48
C ILE A 41 -6.87 -0.73 0.02
N TRP A 42 -5.94 -1.67 -0.11
CA TRP A 42 -4.50 -1.38 -0.20
C TRP A 42 -3.88 -1.60 -1.59
N VAL A 43 -4.58 -2.21 -2.54
CA VAL A 43 -4.05 -2.52 -3.88
C VAL A 43 -4.93 -1.95 -4.99
N GLY A 44 -6.21 -2.26 -4.98
CA GLY A 44 -7.15 -1.90 -6.04
C GLY A 44 -7.16 -0.41 -6.39
N PRO A 45 -7.23 0.51 -5.41
CA PRO A 45 -7.22 1.95 -5.73
C PRO A 45 -6.02 2.35 -6.58
N TYR A 46 -4.82 1.84 -6.28
CA TYR A 46 -3.60 2.18 -7.02
C TYR A 46 -3.64 1.60 -8.42
N LEU A 47 -3.96 0.32 -8.54
CA LEU A 47 -3.97 -0.38 -9.82
C LEU A 47 -4.97 0.22 -10.82
N HIS A 48 -6.10 0.74 -10.31
CA HIS A 48 -7.15 1.36 -11.13
C HIS A 48 -6.98 2.86 -11.36
N LEU A 49 -6.39 3.59 -10.40
CA LEU A 49 -6.36 5.05 -10.44
C LEU A 49 -4.95 5.63 -10.66
N SER A 50 -3.90 4.83 -10.50
CA SER A 50 -2.49 5.25 -10.62
C SER A 50 -1.63 4.14 -11.26
N PRO A 51 -2.07 3.49 -12.36
CA PRO A 51 -1.41 2.30 -12.93
C PRO A 51 0.03 2.55 -13.39
N ASP A 52 0.37 3.77 -13.80
CA ASP A 52 1.71 4.14 -14.28
C ASP A 52 2.81 4.01 -13.21
N TYR A 53 2.41 3.92 -11.93
CA TYR A 53 3.32 3.80 -10.78
C TYR A 53 3.15 2.47 -10.03
N CYS A 54 2.55 1.48 -10.68
CA CYS A 54 2.35 0.14 -10.12
C CYS A 54 3.32 -0.85 -10.79
N PHE A 55 4.23 -1.42 -10.03
CA PHE A 55 5.26 -2.34 -10.51
C PHE A 55 5.17 -3.69 -9.81
N VAL A 56 5.48 -4.76 -10.54
CA VAL A 56 5.55 -6.12 -10.01
C VAL A 56 6.91 -6.75 -10.27
N VAL A 57 7.33 -7.64 -9.37
CA VAL A 57 8.36 -8.64 -9.67
C VAL A 57 7.65 -9.85 -10.25
N ASP A 58 7.95 -10.18 -11.50
CA ASP A 58 7.42 -11.33 -12.22
C ASP A 58 8.47 -12.45 -12.26
N ASP A 59 8.11 -13.65 -11.83
CA ASP A 59 9.01 -14.81 -11.85
C ASP A 59 8.98 -15.60 -13.18
N ASN A 60 8.32 -15.04 -14.20
CA ASN A 60 7.94 -15.57 -15.51
C ASN A 60 6.71 -16.48 -15.49
N THR A 61 6.07 -16.65 -14.34
CA THR A 61 4.81 -17.39 -14.20
C THR A 61 3.73 -16.52 -13.57
N GLN A 62 4.11 -15.69 -12.61
CA GLN A 62 3.21 -14.81 -11.87
C GLN A 62 3.97 -13.70 -11.12
N ALA A 63 3.25 -12.71 -10.63
CA ALA A 63 3.79 -11.73 -9.70
C ALA A 63 4.12 -12.40 -8.35
N VAL A 64 5.31 -12.08 -7.81
CA VAL A 64 5.80 -12.54 -6.50
C VAL A 64 6.08 -11.40 -5.53
N GLY A 65 5.76 -10.19 -5.94
CA GLY A 65 5.81 -8.97 -5.15
C GLY A 65 5.41 -7.77 -5.98
N TYR A 66 5.05 -6.69 -5.30
CA TYR A 66 4.66 -5.44 -5.94
C TYR A 66 5.19 -4.22 -5.18
N CYS A 67 5.33 -3.11 -5.89
CA CYS A 67 5.41 -1.77 -5.36
C CYS A 67 4.41 -0.91 -6.11
N ILE A 68 3.47 -0.32 -5.41
CA ILE A 68 2.38 0.49 -5.95
C ILE A 68 2.47 1.88 -5.33
N ALA A 69 2.29 2.91 -6.15
CA ALA A 69 2.45 4.29 -5.72
C ALA A 69 1.48 5.24 -6.40
N THR A 70 1.45 6.45 -5.93
CA THR A 70 0.83 7.58 -6.61
C THR A 70 1.78 8.77 -6.66
N LEU A 71 1.66 9.58 -7.71
CA LEU A 71 2.48 10.77 -7.89
C LEU A 71 2.14 11.88 -6.88
N ASP A 72 0.83 12.07 -6.62
CA ASP A 72 0.32 13.10 -5.72
C ASP A 72 -0.79 12.53 -4.83
N SER A 73 -0.55 12.50 -3.54
CA SER A 73 -1.43 11.92 -2.53
C SER A 73 -2.78 12.63 -2.46
N THR A 74 -2.78 13.96 -2.55
CA THR A 74 -4.02 14.77 -2.44
C THR A 74 -4.94 14.52 -3.63
N SER A 75 -4.37 14.50 -4.82
CA SER A 75 -5.12 14.19 -6.05
C SER A 75 -5.64 12.76 -6.02
N PHE A 76 -4.81 11.81 -5.59
CA PHE A 76 -5.20 10.40 -5.46
C PHE A 76 -6.36 10.23 -4.48
N ASP A 77 -6.27 10.80 -3.28
CA ASP A 77 -7.33 10.72 -2.26
C ASP A 77 -8.65 11.29 -2.80
N THR A 78 -8.58 12.42 -3.54
CA THR A 78 -9.74 13.05 -4.17
C THR A 78 -10.39 12.15 -5.22
N VAL A 79 -9.58 11.57 -6.10
CA VAL A 79 -10.08 10.67 -7.17
C VAL A 79 -10.62 9.37 -6.57
N ALA A 80 -9.96 8.80 -5.58
CA ALA A 80 -10.42 7.59 -4.89
C ALA A 80 -11.74 7.83 -4.16
N ALA A 81 -11.93 9.00 -3.54
CA ALA A 81 -13.19 9.39 -2.92
C ALA A 81 -14.35 9.45 -3.91
N ALA A 82 -14.08 9.87 -5.15
CA ALA A 82 -15.11 10.01 -6.18
C ALA A 82 -15.39 8.71 -6.94
N LEU A 83 -14.38 7.91 -7.23
CA LEU A 83 -14.47 6.82 -8.22
C LEU A 83 -14.29 5.42 -7.62
N TRP A 84 -13.61 5.26 -6.49
CA TRP A 84 -13.31 3.94 -5.91
C TRP A 84 -14.21 3.60 -4.73
N TRP A 85 -14.19 4.43 -3.70
CA TRP A 85 -14.86 4.13 -2.44
C TRP A 85 -16.37 3.97 -2.55
N PRO A 86 -17.13 4.75 -3.36
CA PRO A 86 -18.58 4.59 -3.46
C PRO A 86 -19.00 3.19 -3.93
N GLY A 87 -18.25 2.60 -4.90
CA GLY A 87 -18.50 1.23 -5.34
C GLY A 87 -18.23 0.19 -4.26
N LYS A 88 -17.17 0.38 -3.46
CA LYS A 88 -16.83 -0.54 -2.36
C LYS A 88 -17.76 -0.39 -1.16
N GLN A 89 -18.29 0.80 -0.90
CA GLN A 89 -19.30 1.05 0.14
C GLN A 89 -20.63 0.31 -0.13
N VAL A 90 -20.93 0.01 -1.38
CA VAL A 90 -22.08 -0.84 -1.73
C VAL A 90 -21.83 -2.31 -1.44
N VAL A 91 -20.58 -2.77 -1.64
CA VAL A 91 -20.18 -4.18 -1.42
C VAL A 91 -20.04 -4.49 0.07
N TYR A 92 -19.44 -3.58 0.83
CA TYR A 92 -19.11 -3.76 2.25
C TYR A 92 -20.05 -2.95 3.11
N ALA A 93 -20.90 -3.62 3.89
CA ALA A 93 -21.84 -2.94 4.78
C ALA A 93 -21.11 -2.10 5.85
N LYS A 94 -21.61 -0.90 6.09
CA LYS A 94 -21.05 -0.02 7.12
C LYS A 94 -21.21 -0.66 8.52
N PRO A 95 -20.13 -0.84 9.30
CA PRO A 95 -20.24 -1.43 10.63
C PRO A 95 -20.95 -0.48 11.59
N ASP A 96 -21.69 -1.06 12.55
CA ASP A 96 -22.39 -0.30 13.59
C ASP A 96 -21.37 0.34 14.55
N ILE A 97 -21.29 1.65 14.56
CA ILE A 97 -20.37 2.42 15.41
C ILE A 97 -20.65 2.22 16.91
N ALA A 98 -21.91 1.90 17.29
CA ALA A 98 -22.24 1.63 18.67
C ALA A 98 -21.60 0.34 19.20
N GLN A 99 -21.14 -0.55 18.29
CA GLN A 99 -20.48 -1.81 18.62
C GLN A 99 -18.96 -1.78 18.38
N LYS A 100 -18.34 -0.60 18.24
CA LYS A 100 -16.92 -0.43 17.87
C LYS A 100 -15.96 -1.26 18.71
N ASP A 101 -16.21 -1.40 20.00
CA ASP A 101 -15.32 -2.13 20.92
C ASP A 101 -15.33 -3.65 20.67
N SER A 102 -16.42 -4.17 20.10
CA SER A 102 -16.59 -5.59 19.73
C SER A 102 -16.34 -5.91 18.26
N TRP A 103 -15.96 -4.92 17.43
CA TRP A 103 -15.73 -5.13 16.01
C TRP A 103 -14.71 -6.22 15.74
N SER A 104 -15.04 -7.12 14.82
CA SER A 104 -14.12 -8.03 14.18
C SER A 104 -13.02 -7.28 13.43
N ARG A 105 -11.99 -8.00 12.96
CA ARG A 105 -10.95 -7.40 12.12
C ARG A 105 -11.51 -6.90 10.79
N ASP A 106 -12.46 -7.62 10.19
CA ASP A 106 -13.13 -7.20 8.96
C ASP A 106 -13.91 -5.90 9.16
N GLU A 107 -14.69 -5.78 10.23
CA GLU A 107 -15.46 -4.57 10.52
C GLU A 107 -14.56 -3.34 10.75
N ARG A 108 -13.39 -3.52 11.38
CA ARG A 108 -12.40 -2.43 11.53
C ARG A 108 -11.86 -1.96 10.18
N LEU A 109 -11.59 -2.87 9.25
CA LEU A 109 -11.14 -2.53 7.89
C LEU A 109 -12.29 -1.98 7.04
N THR A 110 -13.49 -2.57 7.14
CA THR A 110 -14.68 -2.06 6.45
C THR A 110 -15.00 -0.63 6.87
N HIS A 111 -14.74 -0.28 8.14
CA HIS A 111 -14.87 1.09 8.61
C HIS A 111 -13.98 2.06 7.80
N LEU A 112 -12.77 1.64 7.37
CA LEU A 112 -11.91 2.47 6.52
C LEU A 112 -12.49 2.70 5.12
N ILE A 113 -13.24 1.75 4.57
CA ILE A 113 -13.94 1.93 3.29
C ILE A 113 -15.01 3.05 3.40
N HIS A 114 -15.68 3.14 4.55
CA HIS A 114 -16.68 4.18 4.81
C HIS A 114 -16.11 5.49 5.36
N ASN A 115 -14.85 5.46 5.82
CA ASN A 115 -14.11 6.60 6.34
C ASN A 115 -12.67 6.50 5.83
N PRO A 116 -12.42 6.70 4.53
CA PRO A 116 -11.11 6.50 3.94
C PRO A 116 -10.05 7.34 4.63
N LEU A 117 -8.90 6.75 4.86
CA LEU A 117 -7.74 7.49 5.35
C LEU A 117 -7.32 8.50 4.28
N THR A 118 -6.93 9.67 4.71
CA THR A 118 -6.33 10.70 3.87
C THR A 118 -4.88 10.90 4.28
N SER A 119 -4.06 11.24 3.31
CA SER A 119 -2.65 11.51 3.58
C SER A 119 -2.49 12.73 4.48
N PRO A 120 -1.67 12.66 5.55
CA PRO A 120 -1.40 13.80 6.42
C PRO A 120 -0.76 14.95 5.63
N THR A 121 -1.29 16.16 5.77
CA THR A 121 -0.90 17.30 4.94
C THR A 121 0.42 17.94 5.33
N GLU A 122 0.94 17.69 6.54
CA GLU A 122 2.07 18.39 7.15
C GLU A 122 3.39 18.25 6.38
N PHE A 123 3.54 17.16 5.61
CA PHE A 123 4.77 16.86 4.89
C PHE A 123 4.58 16.71 3.36
N LEU A 124 3.35 16.85 2.84
CA LEU A 124 3.07 16.65 1.41
C LEU A 124 3.77 17.66 0.51
N GLY A 125 4.13 18.85 1.01
CA GLY A 125 4.91 19.83 0.24
C GLY A 125 6.31 19.30 -0.16
N GLU A 126 6.91 18.44 0.68
CA GLU A 126 8.23 17.85 0.40
C GLU A 126 8.12 16.42 -0.14
N PHE A 127 7.08 15.67 0.25
CA PHE A 127 6.89 14.26 -0.08
C PHE A 127 5.46 14.00 -0.58
N PRO A 128 5.08 14.57 -1.74
CA PRO A 128 3.70 14.47 -2.24
C PRO A 128 3.31 13.07 -2.67
N SER A 129 4.27 12.24 -3.09
CA SER A 129 4.00 10.87 -3.50
C SER A 129 3.94 9.92 -2.31
N HIS A 130 3.12 8.86 -2.41
CA HIS A 130 3.16 7.77 -1.44
C HIS A 130 3.14 6.39 -2.10
N ALA A 131 3.56 5.37 -1.36
CA ALA A 131 3.70 4.02 -1.90
C ALA A 131 3.42 2.93 -0.86
N HIS A 132 3.17 1.71 -1.39
CA HIS A 132 3.16 0.45 -0.65
C HIS A 132 4.03 -0.58 -1.36
N ILE A 133 4.72 -1.42 -0.61
CA ILE A 133 5.52 -2.52 -1.14
C ILE A 133 5.28 -3.79 -0.35
N ASN A 134 5.05 -4.88 -1.08
CA ASN A 134 4.87 -6.20 -0.51
C ASN A 134 5.58 -7.25 -1.37
N LEU A 135 6.28 -8.19 -0.71
CA LEU A 135 6.90 -9.34 -1.36
C LEU A 135 6.54 -10.60 -0.57
N VAL A 136 6.21 -11.69 -1.28
CA VAL A 136 6.03 -12.98 -0.64
C VAL A 136 7.28 -13.38 0.15
N ALA A 137 7.12 -14.17 1.21
CA ALA A 137 8.20 -14.48 2.15
C ALA A 137 9.45 -15.03 1.46
N GLU A 138 9.28 -15.88 0.45
CA GLU A 138 10.35 -16.51 -0.31
C GLU A 138 11.20 -15.51 -1.10
N MET A 139 10.67 -14.31 -1.36
CA MET A 139 11.36 -13.26 -2.13
C MET A 139 12.04 -12.21 -1.25
N GLN A 140 11.76 -12.23 0.04
CA GLN A 140 12.38 -11.32 0.99
C GLN A 140 13.89 -11.64 1.19
N GLY A 141 14.69 -10.64 1.55
CA GLY A 141 16.13 -10.80 1.75
C GLY A 141 16.97 -11.03 0.48
N LYS A 142 16.35 -11.10 -0.72
CA LYS A 142 17.04 -11.38 -2.00
C LYS A 142 17.31 -10.11 -2.84
N GLY A 143 17.12 -8.93 -2.26
CA GLY A 143 17.38 -7.65 -2.93
C GLY A 143 16.25 -7.12 -3.83
N TRP A 144 15.16 -7.89 -4.03
CA TRP A 144 14.05 -7.49 -4.90
C TRP A 144 13.28 -6.29 -4.37
N GLY A 145 13.13 -6.16 -3.05
CA GLY A 145 12.51 -4.99 -2.44
C GLY A 145 13.24 -3.69 -2.80
N LYS A 146 14.57 -3.69 -2.72
CA LYS A 146 15.39 -2.53 -3.11
C LYS A 146 15.24 -2.22 -4.60
N LYS A 147 15.22 -3.24 -5.47
CA LYS A 147 15.03 -3.04 -6.92
C LYS A 147 13.66 -2.44 -7.24
N LEU A 148 12.58 -2.96 -6.63
CA LEU A 148 11.23 -2.43 -6.79
C LEU A 148 11.14 -0.96 -6.33
N MET A 149 11.65 -0.66 -5.14
CA MET A 149 11.67 0.72 -4.64
C MET A 149 12.44 1.65 -5.57
N ASN A 150 13.62 1.25 -6.04
CA ASN A 150 14.39 2.06 -6.99
C ASN A 150 13.64 2.29 -8.30
N THR A 151 12.94 1.29 -8.84
CA THR A 151 12.14 1.42 -10.07
C THR A 151 11.02 2.43 -9.87
N MET A 152 10.26 2.31 -8.78
CA MET A 152 9.19 3.24 -8.42
C MET A 152 9.72 4.66 -8.18
N GLU A 153 10.81 4.81 -7.41
CA GLU A 153 11.43 6.11 -7.12
C GLU A 153 11.91 6.80 -8.39
N ASN A 154 12.49 6.07 -9.34
CA ASN A 154 12.91 6.63 -10.63
C ASN A 154 11.70 7.10 -11.45
N SER A 155 10.64 6.31 -11.52
CA SER A 155 9.41 6.68 -12.22
C SER A 155 8.77 7.95 -11.63
N LEU A 156 8.69 8.05 -10.31
CA LEU A 156 8.18 9.25 -9.63
C LEU A 156 9.08 10.47 -9.86
N ARG A 157 10.40 10.29 -9.82
CA ARG A 157 11.38 11.38 -10.08
C ARG A 157 11.27 11.88 -11.51
N GLU A 158 11.16 10.99 -12.49
CA GLU A 158 10.97 11.33 -13.91
C GLU A 158 9.66 12.08 -14.14
N ALA A 159 8.64 11.79 -13.35
CA ALA A 159 7.36 12.51 -13.34
C ALA A 159 7.39 13.83 -12.55
N GLY A 160 8.53 14.19 -11.94
CA GLY A 160 8.75 15.46 -11.26
C GLY A 160 8.38 15.48 -9.76
N SER A 161 8.18 14.33 -9.13
CA SER A 161 7.98 14.29 -7.67
C SER A 161 9.26 14.65 -6.93
N PRO A 162 9.23 15.58 -5.97
CA PRO A 162 10.38 15.92 -5.14
C PRO A 162 10.65 14.88 -4.03
N GLY A 163 9.68 14.02 -3.71
CA GLY A 163 9.83 13.06 -2.63
C GLY A 163 8.64 12.12 -2.45
N VAL A 164 8.90 11.01 -1.78
CA VAL A 164 7.93 9.95 -1.51
C VAL A 164 7.91 9.59 -0.03
N HIS A 165 6.73 9.32 0.51
CA HIS A 165 6.54 8.85 1.87
C HIS A 165 5.82 7.50 1.91
N LEU A 166 5.96 6.79 3.02
CA LEU A 166 5.20 5.58 3.34
C LEU A 166 4.81 5.63 4.82
N ILE A 167 3.67 5.04 5.13
CA ILE A 167 3.21 4.87 6.52
C ILE A 167 3.18 3.37 6.81
N LEU A 168 3.80 2.96 7.91
CA LEU A 168 3.88 1.56 8.32
C LEU A 168 3.44 1.39 9.76
N SER A 169 3.00 0.18 10.11
CA SER A 169 2.70 -0.17 11.50
C SER A 169 3.98 -0.04 12.36
N SER A 170 3.87 0.62 13.52
CA SER A 170 4.97 0.71 14.50
C SER A 170 5.47 -0.66 15.01
N LYS A 171 4.68 -1.73 14.78
CA LYS A 171 5.07 -3.12 15.09
C LYS A 171 5.93 -3.76 13.99
N ASN A 172 5.98 -3.18 12.79
CA ASN A 172 6.74 -3.73 11.66
C ASN A 172 8.17 -3.19 11.63
N LEU A 173 8.97 -3.57 12.63
CA LEU A 173 10.36 -3.13 12.76
C LEU A 173 11.25 -3.61 11.59
N ASN A 174 10.91 -4.73 10.96
CA ASN A 174 11.63 -5.22 9.78
C ASN A 174 11.45 -4.28 8.58
N ALA A 175 10.23 -3.78 8.36
CA ALA A 175 9.98 -2.79 7.32
C ALA A 175 10.69 -1.47 7.62
N LEU A 176 10.67 -1.01 8.86
CA LEU A 176 11.39 0.20 9.27
C LEU A 176 12.90 0.08 8.97
N ALA A 177 13.52 -1.02 9.40
CA ALA A 177 14.94 -1.27 9.13
C ALA A 177 15.26 -1.34 7.65
N PHE A 178 14.35 -1.97 6.85
CA PHE A 178 14.48 -2.02 5.40
C PHE A 178 14.46 -0.61 4.77
N TYR A 179 13.47 0.23 5.13
CA TYR A 179 13.38 1.59 4.59
C TYR A 179 14.59 2.43 4.98
N GLN A 180 15.05 2.37 6.22
CA GLN A 180 16.26 3.07 6.66
C GLN A 180 17.50 2.62 5.88
N ALA A 181 17.65 1.31 5.62
CA ALA A 181 18.78 0.76 4.85
C ALA A 181 18.80 1.23 3.39
N ILE A 182 17.67 1.66 2.81
CA ILE A 182 17.58 2.20 1.44
C ILE A 182 17.45 3.73 1.41
N GLY A 183 17.69 4.40 2.55
CA GLY A 183 17.83 5.86 2.62
C GLY A 183 16.58 6.63 3.00
N TYR A 184 15.53 5.97 3.48
CA TYR A 184 14.39 6.65 4.08
C TYR A 184 14.71 7.08 5.51
N HIS A 185 14.15 8.20 5.93
CA HIS A 185 14.21 8.69 7.30
C HIS A 185 12.82 8.81 7.91
N VAL A 186 12.73 8.68 9.22
CA VAL A 186 11.47 8.85 9.95
C VAL A 186 11.08 10.33 9.93
N ILE A 187 9.83 10.62 9.56
CA ILE A 187 9.26 11.97 9.53
C ILE A 187 8.22 12.19 10.62
N PHE A 188 7.59 11.14 11.11
CA PHE A 188 6.75 11.17 12.32
C PHE A 188 6.63 9.79 12.96
N GLU A 189 6.32 9.79 14.25
CA GLU A 189 5.87 8.62 15.01
C GLU A 189 4.57 8.98 15.73
N ARG A 190 3.54 8.15 15.56
CA ARG A 190 2.23 8.27 16.21
C ARG A 190 1.85 6.92 16.82
N GLU A 191 0.80 6.90 17.66
CA GLU A 191 0.30 5.64 18.20
C GLU A 191 -0.08 4.67 17.08
N GLY A 192 0.63 3.54 17.01
CA GLY A 192 0.42 2.49 16.02
C GLY A 192 1.10 2.70 14.66
N GLU A 193 1.65 3.88 14.35
CA GLU A 193 2.16 4.23 13.02
C GLU A 193 3.52 4.92 13.05
N ILE A 194 4.33 4.66 12.03
CA ILE A 194 5.57 5.38 11.74
C ILE A 194 5.50 5.86 10.28
N GLY A 195 5.74 7.14 10.06
CA GLY A 195 5.93 7.70 8.72
C GLY A 195 7.41 7.76 8.38
N VAL A 196 7.76 7.29 7.19
CA VAL A 196 9.10 7.39 6.63
C VAL A 196 9.06 8.08 5.27
N ALA A 197 10.09 8.85 4.92
CA ALA A 197 10.15 9.56 3.65
C ALA A 197 11.56 9.62 3.09
N LYS A 198 11.63 9.90 1.78
CA LYS A 198 12.87 10.06 1.03
C LYS A 198 12.70 11.12 -0.06
N LYS A 199 13.67 12.03 -0.20
CA LYS A 199 13.77 12.95 -1.35
C LYS A 199 14.18 12.17 -2.60
N LEU A 200 13.58 12.52 -3.72
CA LEU A 200 13.79 11.88 -5.02
C LEU A 200 14.70 12.71 -5.93
#